data_2c0b0ae04cf0a7f87ef47113e218274b
#
_entry.id   2c0b0ae04cf0a7f87ef47113e218274b
#
_cell.length_a   1.000
_cell.length_b   1.000
_cell.length_c   1.000
_cell.angle_alpha   90.00
_cell.angle_beta   90.00
_cell.angle_gamma   90.00
#
_symmetry.space_group_name_H-M   'P 1'
#
loop_
_entity.id
_entity.type
_entity.pdbx_description
1 polymer ?
#
loop_
_entity_poly.entity_id
_entity_poly.type
_entity_poly.pdbx_seq_one_letter_code
_entity_poly.pdbx_strand_id
1 'polypeptide(L)'
;MPYENGMHSTEGDVNVSRHVVEMIAAVAVKETKYVSFTQEDTKLSERALMKHVKVDESSEGVTINLSLYIAYGQSIVKTVTAVQERITQDMDTMLAMTPLSVNVKVVGIQL
;
A
#
# COMPACT_ATOMS: atom_id res chain seq x y z
N MET A 1 12.56 27.45 -0.90
CA MET A 1 12.70 27.12 -0.46
C MET A 1 12.73 26.62 -0.34
N PRO A 2 12.75 26.58 -0.33
CA PRO A 2 12.68 26.12 0.02
C PRO A 2 12.65 25.32 0.23
N TYR A 3 12.49 25.07 -0.01
CA TYR A 3 12.48 24.34 0.46
C TYR A 3 12.80 23.56 0.28
N GLU A 4 12.96 23.38 0.22
CA GLU A 4 13.30 22.72 0.44
C GLU A 4 13.36 21.88 0.64
N ASN A 5 13.21 21.69 0.23
CA ASN A 5 13.19 20.93 0.69
C ASN A 5 13.26 20.21 1.15
N GLY A 6 13.17 20.02 1.03
CA GLY A 6 13.13 19.54 1.74
C GLY A 6 13.31 19.08 2.45
N MET A 7 13.22 19.18 2.49
CA MET A 7 13.41 19.16 3.26
C MET A 7 14.10 19.22 4.11
N HIS A 8 14.31 19.66 4.29
CA HIS A 8 14.89 19.92 5.18
C HIS A 8 15.07 20.52 5.91
N SER A 9 15.76 20.63 6.21
CA SER A 9 15.55 21.14 7.26
C SER A 9 14.97 22.04 7.46
N THR A 10 14.50 22.08 7.32
CA THR A 10 13.67 23.00 7.59
C THR A 10 13.29 23.05 8.98
N GLU A 11 12.66 23.99 9.35
CA GLU A 11 12.16 24.14 10.63
C GLU A 11 11.00 23.25 10.82
N GLY A 12 11.03 22.32 11.70
CA GLY A 12 9.96 21.41 11.98
C GLY A 12 10.04 20.16 11.15
N ASP A 13 9.43 19.11 11.62
CA ASP A 13 9.44 17.80 10.99
C ASP A 13 8.16 17.53 10.27
N VAL A 14 8.25 16.77 9.20
CA VAL A 14 7.07 16.25 8.53
C VAL A 14 6.78 14.87 9.12
N ASN A 15 5.66 14.75 9.78
CA ASN A 15 5.24 13.48 10.37
C ASN A 15 4.14 12.88 9.53
N VAL A 16 4.35 11.64 9.09
CA VAL A 16 3.38 10.92 8.29
C VAL A 16 2.67 9.92 9.19
N SER A 17 1.36 10.05 9.29
CA SER A 17 0.59 9.15 10.12
C SER A 17 0.46 7.79 9.46
N ARG A 18 0.26 6.75 10.29
CA ARG A 18 -0.02 5.41 9.79
C ARG A 18 -1.21 5.42 8.84
N HIS A 19 -2.19 6.25 9.12
CA HIS A 19 -3.40 6.37 8.32
C HIS A 19 -3.09 6.73 6.87
N VAL A 20 -2.12 7.62 6.64
CA VAL A 20 -1.74 8.01 5.29
C VAL A 20 -1.14 6.83 4.55
N VAL A 21 -0.29 6.05 5.21
CA VAL A 21 0.32 4.86 4.60
C VAL A 21 -0.77 3.83 4.28
N GLU A 22 -1.71 3.63 5.20
CA GLU A 22 -2.82 2.72 4.98
C GLU A 22 -3.63 3.12 3.75
N MET A 23 -3.90 4.41 3.60
CA MET A 23 -4.66 4.89 2.46
C MET A 23 -3.91 4.70 1.15
N ILE A 24 -2.61 5.00 1.13
CA ILE A 24 -1.82 4.81 -0.08
C ILE A 24 -1.85 3.34 -0.51
N ALA A 25 -1.66 2.43 0.44
CA ALA A 25 -1.70 1.00 0.13
C ALA A 25 -3.06 0.55 -0.34
N ALA A 26 -4.13 1.03 0.31
CA ALA A 26 -5.49 0.64 -0.06
C ALA A 26 -5.82 1.10 -1.48
N VAL A 27 -5.48 2.33 -1.82
CA VAL A 27 -5.74 2.85 -3.16
C VAL A 27 -4.92 2.12 -4.21
N ALA A 28 -3.65 1.82 -3.88
CA ALA A 28 -2.80 1.08 -4.80
C ALA A 28 -3.38 -0.28 -5.15
N VAL A 29 -3.91 -1.00 -4.15
CA VAL A 29 -4.55 -2.29 -4.38
C VAL A 29 -5.81 -2.10 -5.22
N LYS A 30 -6.63 -1.11 -4.87
CA LYS A 30 -7.88 -0.86 -5.58
C LYS A 30 -7.63 -0.60 -7.06
N GLU A 31 -6.53 0.04 -7.41
CA GLU A 31 -6.21 0.40 -8.78
C GLU A 31 -5.37 -0.65 -9.50
N THR A 32 -4.96 -1.70 -8.83
CA THR A 32 -4.23 -2.79 -9.46
C THR A 32 -5.23 -3.81 -9.99
N LYS A 33 -5.02 -4.26 -11.23
CA LYS A 33 -5.94 -5.23 -11.84
C LYS A 33 -5.80 -6.60 -11.21
N TYR A 34 -6.89 -7.35 -11.20
CA TYR A 34 -6.94 -8.78 -10.85
C TYR A 34 -6.71 -9.07 -9.38
N VAL A 35 -6.85 -8.07 -8.52
CA VAL A 35 -6.63 -8.24 -7.09
C VAL A 35 -7.73 -7.51 -6.33
N SER A 36 -8.11 -8.07 -5.18
CA SER A 36 -9.15 -7.48 -4.34
C SER A 36 -8.88 -7.80 -2.88
N PHE A 37 -9.36 -6.95 -1.99
CA PHE A 37 -9.30 -7.23 -0.56
C PHE A 37 -10.38 -8.20 -0.11
N THR A 38 -11.44 -8.36 -0.91
CA THR A 38 -12.57 -9.19 -0.53
C THR A 38 -12.86 -10.20 -1.61
N GLN A 39 -13.50 -11.32 -1.23
CA GLN A 39 -13.87 -12.34 -2.18
C GLN A 39 -15.03 -11.90 -3.06
N GLU A 40 -15.89 -11.04 -2.54
CA GLU A 40 -17.03 -10.58 -3.30
C GLU A 40 -16.67 -9.30 -4.05
N ASP A 41 -17.25 -9.16 -5.25
CA ASP A 41 -17.02 -7.98 -6.07
C ASP A 41 -17.89 -6.84 -5.55
N THR A 42 -17.53 -6.32 -4.41
CA THR A 42 -18.26 -5.23 -3.77
C THR A 42 -17.43 -3.97 -3.83
N LYS A 43 -18.05 -2.88 -4.23
CA LYS A 43 -17.36 -1.60 -4.21
C LYS A 43 -17.30 -1.10 -2.79
N LEU A 44 -16.11 -1.07 -2.24
CA LEU A 44 -15.89 -0.54 -0.91
C LEU A 44 -15.29 0.86 -1.01
N SER A 45 -15.63 1.71 -0.06
CA SER A 45 -14.98 3.01 0.03
C SER A 45 -13.53 2.82 0.43
N GLU A 46 -12.69 3.82 0.15
CA GLU A 46 -11.28 3.76 0.54
C GLU A 46 -11.16 3.55 2.04
N ARG A 47 -12.03 4.16 2.83
CA ARG A 47 -11.99 3.98 4.27
C ARG A 47 -12.24 2.54 4.67
N ALA A 48 -13.19 1.87 4.02
CA ALA A 48 -13.47 0.47 4.31
C ALA A 48 -12.30 -0.41 3.90
N LEU A 49 -11.66 -0.09 2.76
CA LEU A 49 -10.52 -0.86 2.29
C LEU A 49 -9.32 -0.75 3.22
N MET A 50 -9.15 0.40 3.85
CA MET A 50 -8.01 0.62 4.76
C MET A 50 -8.01 -0.34 5.93
N LYS A 51 -9.16 -0.90 6.29
CA LYS A 51 -9.25 -1.87 7.39
C LYS A 51 -8.54 -3.17 7.05
N HIS A 52 -8.30 -3.42 5.77
CA HIS A 52 -7.63 -4.64 5.33
C HIS A 52 -6.11 -4.46 5.18
N VAL A 53 -5.60 -3.26 5.48
CA VAL A 53 -4.18 -2.96 5.41
C VAL A 53 -3.63 -2.87 6.83
N LYS A 54 -2.55 -3.59 7.08
CA LYS A 54 -1.89 -3.51 8.38
C LYS A 54 -0.51 -2.93 8.19
N VAL A 55 -0.24 -1.83 8.88
CA VAL A 55 1.05 -1.14 8.82
C VAL A 55 1.74 -1.30 10.14
N ASP A 56 2.95 -1.86 10.11
CA ASP A 56 3.79 -2.00 11.29
C ASP A 56 4.95 -1.01 11.18
N GLU A 57 5.14 -0.22 12.22
CA GLU A 57 6.17 0.79 12.26
C GLU A 57 7.29 0.37 13.19
N SER A 58 8.52 0.67 12.79
CA SER A 58 9.68 0.46 13.63
C SER A 58 10.62 1.63 13.45
N SER A 59 11.72 1.63 14.22
CA SER A 59 12.72 2.68 14.08
C SER A 59 13.38 2.68 12.71
N GLU A 60 13.28 1.58 11.98
CA GLU A 60 13.93 1.45 10.67
C GLU A 60 12.99 1.75 9.50
N GLY A 61 11.70 1.86 9.76
CA GLY A 61 10.75 2.17 8.70
C GLY A 61 9.43 1.47 8.91
N VAL A 62 8.69 1.30 7.82
CA VAL A 62 7.36 0.70 7.87
C VAL A 62 7.32 -0.58 7.06
N THR A 63 6.54 -1.53 7.55
CA THR A 63 6.22 -2.78 6.86
C THR A 63 4.73 -2.80 6.61
N ILE A 64 4.34 -3.12 5.39
CA ILE A 64 2.93 -3.17 5.00
C ILE A 64 2.54 -4.62 4.79
N ASN A 65 1.46 -5.03 5.46
CA ASN A 65 0.96 -6.39 5.38
C ASN A 65 -0.44 -6.38 4.80
N LEU A 66 -0.65 -7.20 3.79
CA LEU A 66 -1.92 -7.28 3.07
C LEU A 66 -2.34 -8.73 2.92
N SER A 67 -3.68 -8.95 2.94
CA SER A 67 -4.26 -10.24 2.60
C SER A 67 -5.18 -9.99 1.42
N LEU A 68 -4.93 -10.67 0.30
CA LEU A 68 -5.60 -10.36 -0.96
C LEU A 68 -6.16 -11.60 -1.62
N TYR A 69 -7.16 -11.38 -2.46
CA TYR A 69 -7.70 -12.37 -3.38
C TYR A 69 -7.21 -12.04 -4.78
N ILE A 70 -6.87 -13.07 -5.54
CA ILE A 70 -6.39 -12.91 -6.91
C ILE A 70 -7.42 -13.49 -7.86
N ALA A 71 -7.67 -12.81 -8.97
CA ALA A 71 -8.64 -13.28 -9.96
C ALA A 71 -8.20 -14.61 -10.55
N TYR A 72 -9.15 -15.51 -10.73
CA TYR A 72 -8.87 -16.81 -11.32
C TYR A 72 -8.27 -16.64 -12.71
N GLY A 73 -7.28 -17.45 -13.01
CA GLY A 73 -6.64 -17.44 -14.32
C GLY A 73 -5.47 -16.48 -14.43
N GLN A 74 -5.20 -15.69 -13.42
CA GLN A 74 -4.08 -14.74 -13.44
C GLN A 74 -2.88 -15.33 -12.71
N SER A 75 -1.69 -14.91 -13.11
CA SER A 75 -0.48 -15.32 -12.41
C SER A 75 -0.45 -14.70 -11.03
N ILE A 76 -0.38 -15.53 -10.00
CA ILE A 76 -0.31 -15.05 -8.63
C ILE A 76 0.98 -14.24 -8.43
N VAL A 77 2.10 -14.77 -8.90
CA VAL A 77 3.39 -14.11 -8.72
C VAL A 77 3.42 -12.74 -9.39
N LYS A 78 2.96 -12.66 -10.64
CA LYS A 78 2.96 -11.39 -11.36
C LYS A 78 2.02 -10.38 -10.74
N THR A 79 0.86 -10.84 -10.28
CA THR A 79 -0.13 -9.93 -9.68
C THR A 79 0.36 -9.41 -8.34
N VAL A 80 0.93 -10.27 -7.51
CA VAL A 80 1.49 -9.84 -6.22
C VAL A 80 2.63 -8.87 -6.44
N THR A 81 3.50 -9.15 -7.40
CA THR A 81 4.62 -8.25 -7.71
C THR A 81 4.10 -6.88 -8.15
N ALA A 82 3.04 -6.86 -8.96
CA ALA A 82 2.46 -5.60 -9.40
C ALA A 82 1.94 -4.77 -8.22
N VAL A 83 1.31 -5.42 -7.24
CA VAL A 83 0.84 -4.73 -6.04
C VAL A 83 2.01 -4.15 -5.26
N GLN A 84 3.03 -4.96 -5.05
CA GLN A 84 4.21 -4.53 -4.28
C GLN A 84 4.90 -3.35 -4.94
N GLU A 85 5.05 -3.40 -6.26
CA GLU A 85 5.68 -2.32 -7.00
C GLU A 85 4.85 -1.06 -6.98
N ARG A 86 3.54 -1.19 -7.10
CA ARG A 86 2.66 -0.03 -7.10
C ARG A 86 2.68 0.68 -5.76
N ILE A 87 2.61 -0.08 -4.66
CA ILE A 87 2.65 0.52 -3.33
C ILE A 87 4.00 1.20 -3.10
N THR A 88 5.09 0.55 -3.49
CA THR A 88 6.41 1.12 -3.32
C THR A 88 6.56 2.41 -4.12
N GLN A 89 6.08 2.40 -5.35
CA GLN A 89 6.15 3.58 -6.20
C GLN A 89 5.31 4.73 -5.65
N ASP A 90 4.10 4.44 -5.20
CA ASP A 90 3.22 5.49 -4.67
C ASP A 90 3.78 6.07 -3.38
N MET A 91 4.37 5.25 -2.52
CA MET A 91 5.01 5.76 -1.31
C MET A 91 6.20 6.63 -1.64
N ASP A 92 7.00 6.23 -2.62
CA ASP A 92 8.13 7.03 -3.05
C ASP A 92 7.67 8.38 -3.61
N THR A 93 6.66 8.35 -4.47
CA THR A 93 6.14 9.56 -5.11
C THR A 93 5.53 10.52 -4.10
N MET A 94 4.73 10.00 -3.17
CA MET A 94 3.94 10.84 -2.28
C MET A 94 4.66 11.19 -1.00
N LEU A 95 5.51 10.30 -0.50
CA LEU A 95 6.11 10.45 0.82
C LEU A 95 7.62 10.48 0.79
N ALA A 96 8.23 10.27 -0.39
CA ALA A 96 9.69 10.12 -0.52
C ALA A 96 10.20 9.05 0.44
N MET A 97 9.42 7.98 0.63
CA MET A 97 9.74 6.87 1.51
C MET A 97 9.64 5.56 0.75
N THR A 98 10.49 4.60 1.15
CA THR A 98 10.40 3.23 0.64
C THR A 98 10.03 2.34 1.81
N PRO A 99 9.02 1.48 1.70
CA PRO A 99 8.71 0.56 2.79
C PRO A 99 9.84 -0.45 2.96
N LEU A 100 10.02 -0.95 4.19
CA LEU A 100 10.98 -2.01 4.45
C LEU A 100 10.58 -3.27 3.69
N SER A 101 9.29 -3.57 3.68
CA SER A 101 8.76 -4.67 2.88
C SER A 101 7.27 -4.48 2.70
N VAL A 102 6.75 -5.08 1.63
CA VAL A 102 5.31 -5.17 1.39
C VAL A 102 5.01 -6.66 1.32
N ASN A 103 4.40 -7.18 2.36
CA ASN A 103 4.11 -8.60 2.49
C ASN A 103 2.68 -8.88 2.05
N VAL A 104 2.52 -9.72 1.06
CA VAL A 104 1.20 -10.05 0.53
C VAL A 104 0.92 -11.52 0.79
N LYS A 105 -0.19 -11.77 1.48
CA LYS A 105 -0.70 -13.12 1.67
C LYS A 105 -1.88 -13.30 0.72
N VAL A 106 -1.79 -14.29 -0.15
CA VAL A 106 -2.90 -14.60 -1.04
C VAL A 106 -3.80 -15.56 -0.30
N VAL A 107 -5.00 -15.10 0.04
CA VAL A 107 -5.91 -15.87 0.90
C VAL A 107 -6.98 -16.60 0.10
N GLY A 108 -7.09 -16.34 -1.19
CA GLY A 108 -8.05 -17.05 -2.01
C GLY A 108 -8.05 -16.56 -3.44
N ILE A 109 -8.88 -17.24 -4.23
CA ILE A 109 -9.05 -16.93 -5.64
C ILE A 109 -10.45 -16.39 -5.83
N GLN A 110 -10.55 -15.30 -6.60
CA GLN A 110 -11.83 -14.69 -6.92
C GLN A 110 -12.29 -15.22 -8.27
N LEU A 111 -13.45 -15.85 -8.28
CA LEU A 111 -14.03 -16.42 -9.51
C LEU A 111 -14.81 -15.40 -10.30
#